data_fcd4c8861d5bbc4d04679c603f82468d
#
_entry.id   fcd4c8861d5bbc4d04679c603f82468d
#
_cell.length_a   1.000
_cell.length_b   1.000
_cell.length_c   1.000
_cell.angle_alpha   90.00
_cell.angle_beta   90.00
_cell.angle_gamma   90.00
#
_symmetry.space_group_name_H-M   'P 1'
#
loop_
_entity.id
_entity.type
_entity.pdbx_description
1 polymer ?
#
loop_
_entity_poly.entity_id
_entity_poly.type
_entity_poly.pdbx_seq_one_letter_code
_entity_poly.pdbx_strand_id
1 'polypeptide(L)'
;LKPFSYYNVNLMWQIKRRYTLMAFASLKPDYSVQLPYQTTDRMAVIMKETNFNYSNSFGLQASAIFNAGQWLNGNVFVMGTYKHDKSDHFFDLPFDRKKLSVVLGGTASVKLCSTQDLRLILNPFYQTKAIQGVYDISPIFSMDAKLQWSSHDGRWGLRLNGNNIFNNKYDTRSVQGNQDYRMKINYNWASV
;
A
#
# COMPACT_ATOMS: atom_id res chain seq x y z
N LEU A 1 1.44 22.21 16.99
CA LEU A 1 1.41 20.75 16.88
C LEU A 1 1.41 20.15 18.29
N LYS A 2 0.58 19.14 18.50
CA LYS A 2 0.55 18.35 19.71
C LYS A 2 1.34 17.05 19.51
N PRO A 3 2.03 16.54 20.53
CA PRO A 3 2.53 15.17 20.47
C PRO A 3 1.35 14.20 20.35
N PHE A 4 1.50 13.14 19.54
CA PHE A 4 0.45 12.14 19.37
C PHE A 4 0.86 10.81 20.02
N SER A 5 -0.13 10.05 20.47
CA SER A 5 0.05 8.70 20.96
C SER A 5 -0.31 7.70 19.87
N TYR A 6 0.37 6.55 19.89
CA TYR A 6 0.11 5.47 18.95
C TYR A 6 -0.07 4.17 19.71
N TYR A 7 -1.27 3.61 19.59
CA TYR A 7 -1.59 2.31 20.18
C TYR A 7 -1.85 1.32 19.04
N ASN A 8 -1.14 0.21 19.07
CA ASN A 8 -1.28 -0.84 18.06
C ASN A 8 -1.43 -2.21 18.72
N VAL A 9 -2.47 -2.93 18.35
CA VAL A 9 -2.74 -4.29 18.80
C VAL A 9 -2.83 -5.19 17.58
N ASN A 10 -2.07 -6.27 17.59
CA ASN A 10 -2.07 -7.28 16.55
C ASN A 10 -2.30 -8.65 17.17
N LEU A 11 -3.27 -9.38 16.65
CA LEU A 11 -3.50 -10.79 16.97
C LEU A 11 -3.20 -11.60 15.72
N MET A 12 -2.28 -12.52 15.82
CA MET A 12 -1.86 -13.36 14.69
C MET A 12 -2.10 -14.83 15.02
N TRP A 13 -2.71 -15.53 14.07
CA TRP A 13 -2.96 -16.96 14.15
C TRP A 13 -2.37 -17.64 12.92
N GLN A 14 -1.45 -18.58 13.14
CA GLN A 14 -0.81 -19.35 12.09
C GLN A 14 -1.34 -20.78 12.06
N ILE A 15 -1.83 -21.22 10.90
CA ILE A 15 -2.43 -22.53 10.69
C ILE A 15 -1.53 -23.34 9.75
N LYS A 16 -1.10 -24.53 10.20
CA LYS A 16 -0.29 -25.47 9.42
C LYS A 16 0.95 -24.84 8.76
N ARG A 17 1.51 -23.78 9.34
CA ARG A 17 2.64 -23.00 8.79
C ARG A 17 2.44 -22.49 7.35
N ARG A 18 1.22 -22.59 6.83
CA ARG A 18 0.83 -22.21 5.46
C ARG A 18 -0.09 -21.01 5.40
N TYR A 19 -0.96 -20.90 6.38
CA TYR A 19 -1.98 -19.86 6.42
C TYR A 19 -1.74 -18.98 7.63
N THR A 20 -1.87 -17.70 7.45
CA THR A 20 -1.81 -16.72 8.55
C THR A 20 -3.07 -15.87 8.50
N LEU A 21 -3.73 -15.77 9.64
CA LEU A 21 -4.80 -14.82 9.89
C LEU A 21 -4.28 -13.77 10.86
N MET A 22 -4.53 -12.51 10.60
CA MET A 22 -4.15 -11.42 11.48
C MET A 22 -5.32 -10.46 11.61
N ALA A 23 -5.65 -10.11 12.85
CA ALA A 23 -6.51 -8.98 13.17
C ALA A 23 -5.65 -7.88 13.76
N PHE A 24 -5.90 -6.63 13.36
CA PHE A 24 -5.18 -5.49 13.90
C PHE A 24 -6.10 -4.32 14.22
N ALA A 25 -5.70 -3.57 15.23
CA ALA A 25 -6.30 -2.29 15.59
C ALA A 25 -5.19 -1.27 15.79
N SER A 26 -5.32 -0.11 15.18
CA SER A 26 -4.40 1.00 15.30
C SER A 26 -5.18 2.25 15.69
N LEU A 27 -4.89 2.79 16.86
CA LEU A 27 -5.53 3.99 17.41
C LEU A 27 -4.48 5.10 17.51
N LYS A 28 -4.77 6.23 16.90
CA LYS A 28 -3.86 7.38 16.82
C LYS A 28 -4.60 8.66 17.21
N PRO A 29 -4.81 8.91 18.52
CA PRO A 29 -5.33 10.20 18.97
C PRO A 29 -4.30 11.31 18.69
N ASP A 30 -4.77 12.52 18.44
CA ASP A 30 -3.97 13.71 18.10
C ASP A 30 -2.98 13.46 16.95
N TYR A 31 -3.33 12.62 15.98
CA TYR A 31 -2.44 12.16 14.92
C TYR A 31 -1.88 13.32 14.10
N SER A 32 -0.55 13.51 14.17
CA SER A 32 0.16 14.51 13.36
C SER A 32 0.36 14.00 11.95
N VAL A 33 0.00 14.81 10.97
CA VAL A 33 0.12 14.49 9.54
C VAL A 33 0.43 15.75 8.74
N GLN A 34 1.27 15.59 7.71
CA GLN A 34 1.52 16.62 6.73
C GLN A 34 0.67 16.35 5.48
N LEU A 35 -0.20 17.27 5.16
CA LEU A 35 -1.08 17.16 3.99
C LEU A 35 -1.00 18.42 3.12
N PRO A 36 -1.21 18.29 1.80
CA PRO A 36 -1.35 19.44 0.92
C PRO A 36 -2.62 20.21 1.26
N TYR A 37 -2.52 21.52 1.30
CA TYR A 37 -3.62 22.44 1.52
C TYR A 37 -3.55 23.55 0.48
N GLN A 38 -4.66 23.78 -0.21
CA GLN A 38 -4.80 24.90 -1.14
C GLN A 38 -5.27 26.14 -0.40
N THR A 39 -4.52 27.24 -0.52
CA THR A 39 -4.90 28.50 0.09
C THR A 39 -6.07 29.15 -0.68
N THR A 40 -6.94 29.87 0.04
CA THR A 40 -8.13 30.53 -0.55
C THR A 40 -7.78 31.79 -1.36
N ASP A 41 -6.69 32.43 -1.04
CA ASP A 41 -6.24 33.70 -1.59
C ASP A 41 -5.26 33.56 -2.75
N ARG A 42 -4.68 32.38 -2.96
CA ARG A 42 -3.73 32.09 -4.02
C ARG A 42 -3.95 30.69 -4.57
N MET A 43 -3.72 30.47 -5.86
CA MET A 43 -3.64 29.12 -6.44
C MET A 43 -2.35 28.40 -6.04
N ALA A 44 -2.01 28.45 -4.76
CA ALA A 44 -0.83 27.80 -4.21
C ALA A 44 -1.24 26.64 -3.33
N VAL A 45 -0.54 25.52 -3.49
CA VAL A 45 -0.65 24.35 -2.61
C VAL A 45 0.54 24.35 -1.66
N ILE A 46 0.27 24.37 -0.38
CA ILE A 46 1.31 24.28 0.64
C ILE A 46 1.20 22.94 1.38
N MET A 47 2.34 22.36 1.72
CA MET A 47 2.39 21.21 2.62
C MET A 47 2.35 21.74 4.06
N LYS A 48 1.31 21.38 4.80
CA LYS A 48 1.12 21.89 6.16
C LYS A 48 0.91 20.73 7.13
N GLU A 49 1.59 20.81 8.25
CA GLU A 49 1.42 19.88 9.35
C GLU A 49 0.22 20.28 10.22
N THR A 50 -0.56 19.29 10.59
CA THR A 50 -1.72 19.46 11.45
C THR A 50 -1.95 18.24 12.31
N ASN A 51 -2.71 18.38 13.39
CA ASN A 51 -3.17 17.23 14.16
C ASN A 51 -4.64 16.94 13.82
N PHE A 52 -4.93 15.68 13.50
CA PHE A 52 -6.31 15.19 13.51
C PHE A 52 -6.75 14.92 14.96
N ASN A 53 -8.05 14.97 15.23
CA ASN A 53 -8.57 14.49 16.50
C ASN A 53 -8.19 13.02 16.69
N TYR A 54 -8.31 12.24 15.63
CA TYR A 54 -7.78 10.87 15.56
C TYR A 54 -7.72 10.35 14.11
N SER A 55 -6.88 9.32 13.94
CA SER A 55 -6.85 8.48 12.74
C SER A 55 -6.81 7.01 13.19
N ASN A 56 -7.95 6.36 13.20
CA ASN A 56 -8.10 4.99 13.68
C ASN A 56 -8.25 4.02 12.50
N SER A 57 -7.67 2.84 12.64
CA SER A 57 -7.86 1.79 11.65
C SER A 57 -8.00 0.43 12.31
N PHE A 58 -8.88 -0.39 11.74
CA PHE A 58 -9.13 -1.77 12.14
C PHE A 58 -9.08 -2.64 10.90
N GLY A 59 -8.52 -3.82 11.01
CA GLY A 59 -8.46 -4.66 9.84
C GLY A 59 -8.23 -6.13 10.13
N LEU A 60 -8.46 -6.90 9.07
CA LEU A 60 -8.20 -8.32 9.01
C LEU A 60 -7.33 -8.60 7.79
N GLN A 61 -6.35 -9.47 7.97
CA GLN A 61 -5.51 -9.95 6.89
C GLN A 61 -5.53 -11.48 6.90
N ALA A 62 -5.64 -12.05 5.73
CA ALA A 62 -5.40 -13.47 5.50
C ALA A 62 -4.26 -13.62 4.49
N SER A 63 -3.36 -14.55 4.73
CA SER A 63 -2.31 -14.88 3.77
C SER A 63 -2.11 -16.38 3.67
N ALA A 64 -1.66 -16.83 2.50
CA ALA A 64 -1.38 -18.22 2.23
C ALA A 64 -0.08 -18.37 1.45
N ILE A 65 0.74 -19.35 1.82
CA ILE A 65 1.90 -19.79 1.07
C ILE A 65 1.46 -20.96 0.19
N PHE A 66 1.83 -20.92 -1.08
CA PHE A 66 1.56 -22.02 -2.01
C PHE A 66 2.87 -22.53 -2.62
N ASN A 67 2.86 -23.83 -2.92
CA ASN A 67 3.96 -24.50 -3.58
C ASN A 67 3.39 -25.61 -4.46
N ALA A 68 3.61 -25.50 -5.77
CA ALA A 68 3.22 -26.48 -6.76
C ALA A 68 4.48 -27.10 -7.37
N GLY A 69 5.05 -28.04 -6.63
CA GLY A 69 6.29 -28.72 -7.02
C GLY A 69 7.50 -27.77 -7.07
N GLN A 70 8.41 -28.03 -7.99
CA GLN A 70 9.64 -27.25 -8.13
C GLN A 70 9.50 -26.02 -9.02
N TRP A 71 8.41 -25.92 -9.76
CA TRP A 71 8.26 -24.93 -10.81
C TRP A 71 7.51 -23.66 -10.38
N LEU A 72 6.65 -23.74 -9.36
CA LEU A 72 5.85 -22.58 -8.90
C LEU A 72 5.80 -22.56 -7.38
N ASN A 73 6.19 -21.44 -6.78
CA ASN A 73 6.01 -21.16 -5.37
C ASN A 73 5.68 -19.68 -5.17
N GLY A 74 5.13 -19.36 -4.02
CA GLY A 74 4.80 -17.99 -3.71
C GLY A 74 3.90 -17.84 -2.49
N ASN A 75 3.38 -16.64 -2.36
CA ASN A 75 2.40 -16.30 -1.34
C ASN A 75 1.38 -15.33 -1.91
N VAL A 76 0.19 -15.36 -1.33
CA VAL A 76 -0.89 -14.39 -1.60
C VAL A 76 -1.41 -13.87 -0.28
N PHE A 77 -1.89 -12.64 -0.27
CA PHE A 77 -2.59 -12.08 0.87
C PHE A 77 -3.77 -11.21 0.43
N VAL A 78 -4.74 -11.14 1.31
CA VAL A 78 -5.84 -10.19 1.27
C VAL A 78 -5.92 -9.47 2.60
N MET A 79 -6.07 -8.16 2.59
CA MET A 79 -6.21 -7.34 3.78
C MET A 79 -7.39 -6.39 3.59
N GLY A 80 -8.36 -6.47 4.51
CA GLY A 80 -9.43 -5.49 4.63
C GLY A 80 -9.11 -4.51 5.75
N THR A 81 -9.19 -3.21 5.50
CA THR A 81 -8.94 -2.16 6.49
C THR A 81 -10.10 -1.18 6.51
N TYR A 82 -10.73 -1.05 7.67
CA TYR A 82 -11.65 0.03 7.95
C TYR A 82 -10.88 1.18 8.60
N LYS A 83 -10.89 2.33 7.97
CA LYS A 83 -10.22 3.55 8.43
C LYS A 83 -11.23 4.61 8.79
N HIS A 84 -10.97 5.33 9.89
CA HIS A 84 -11.77 6.45 10.37
C HIS A 84 -10.85 7.61 10.74
N ASP A 85 -10.89 8.65 9.92
CA ASP A 85 -10.15 9.90 10.12
C ASP A 85 -11.12 11.01 10.50
N LYS A 86 -10.85 11.71 11.60
CA LYS A 86 -11.63 12.86 12.06
C LYS A 86 -10.73 14.02 12.42
N SER A 87 -11.13 15.22 12.01
CA SER A 87 -10.56 16.48 12.46
C SER A 87 -11.61 17.56 12.50
N ASP A 88 -11.69 18.25 13.64
CA ASP A 88 -12.55 19.42 13.81
C ASP A 88 -11.84 20.72 13.40
N HIS A 89 -10.51 20.65 13.23
CA HIS A 89 -9.62 21.81 13.04
C HIS A 89 -8.60 21.63 11.89
N PHE A 90 -8.96 20.88 10.84
CA PHE A 90 -8.12 20.86 9.64
C PHE A 90 -8.30 22.16 8.87
N PHE A 91 -7.55 23.20 9.27
CA PHE A 91 -7.74 24.58 8.81
C PHE A 91 -9.22 24.98 8.98
N ASP A 92 -9.90 25.34 7.93
CA ASP A 92 -11.33 25.68 7.96
C ASP A 92 -12.21 24.53 7.41
N LEU A 93 -11.68 23.32 7.37
CA LEU A 93 -12.32 22.16 6.75
C LEU A 93 -12.47 21.00 7.75
N PRO A 94 -13.42 21.06 8.69
CA PRO A 94 -13.69 19.93 9.56
C PRO A 94 -14.15 18.72 8.73
N PHE A 95 -13.72 17.53 9.12
CA PHE A 95 -14.13 16.30 8.44
C PHE A 95 -14.29 15.13 9.43
N ASP A 96 -15.19 14.24 9.09
CA ASP A 96 -15.40 12.93 9.73
C ASP A 96 -15.58 11.90 8.61
N ARG A 97 -14.52 11.14 8.30
CA ARG A 97 -14.51 10.28 7.13
C ARG A 97 -14.16 8.85 7.48
N LYS A 98 -14.95 7.94 6.92
CA LYS A 98 -14.85 6.50 7.13
C LYS A 98 -14.72 5.79 5.78
N LYS A 99 -13.85 4.79 5.71
CA LYS A 99 -13.67 4.02 4.49
C LYS A 99 -13.23 2.60 4.79
N LEU A 100 -13.87 1.66 4.13
CA LEU A 100 -13.36 0.30 4.00
C LEU A 100 -12.54 0.22 2.72
N SER A 101 -11.31 -0.25 2.83
CA SER A 101 -10.42 -0.54 1.70
C SER A 101 -9.96 -1.99 1.76
N VAL A 102 -9.72 -2.56 0.60
CA VAL A 102 -9.20 -3.93 0.46
C VAL A 102 -7.90 -3.87 -0.33
N VAL A 103 -6.90 -4.56 0.17
CA VAL A 103 -5.61 -4.76 -0.50
C VAL A 103 -5.47 -6.23 -0.83
N LEU A 104 -5.08 -6.51 -2.07
CA LEU A 104 -4.72 -7.83 -2.57
C LEU A 104 -3.27 -7.78 -3.05
N GLY A 105 -2.49 -8.78 -2.73
CA GLY A 105 -1.12 -8.84 -3.22
C GLY A 105 -0.50 -10.20 -3.03
N GLY A 106 0.75 -10.30 -3.47
CA GLY A 106 1.49 -11.54 -3.31
C GLY A 106 2.75 -11.56 -4.15
N THR A 107 3.37 -12.72 -4.12
CA THR A 107 4.54 -13.03 -4.93
C THR A 107 4.33 -14.40 -5.58
N ALA A 108 4.59 -14.51 -6.87
CA ALA A 108 4.66 -15.79 -7.58
C ALA A 108 6.05 -15.94 -8.21
N SER A 109 6.75 -17.00 -7.88
CA SER A 109 8.05 -17.36 -8.46
C SER A 109 7.88 -18.58 -9.33
N VAL A 110 8.08 -18.40 -10.63
CA VAL A 110 7.97 -19.43 -11.66
C VAL A 110 9.36 -19.82 -12.15
N LYS A 111 9.72 -21.09 -12.06
CA LYS A 111 10.93 -21.62 -12.68
C LYS A 111 10.66 -21.86 -14.16
N LEU A 112 11.34 -21.12 -15.03
CA LEU A 112 11.11 -21.14 -16.48
C LEU A 112 11.91 -22.24 -17.19
N CYS A 113 12.99 -22.74 -16.58
CA CYS A 113 13.85 -23.76 -17.18
C CYS A 113 14.17 -24.86 -16.15
N SER A 114 14.14 -26.11 -16.59
CA SER A 114 14.46 -27.26 -15.73
C SER A 114 15.97 -27.45 -15.52
N THR A 115 16.77 -27.12 -16.53
CA THR A 115 18.22 -27.35 -16.57
C THR A 115 19.03 -26.17 -16.02
N GLN A 116 18.46 -24.97 -15.98
CA GLN A 116 19.09 -23.76 -15.48
C GLN A 116 18.24 -23.13 -14.40
N ASP A 117 18.85 -22.39 -13.50
CA ASP A 117 18.10 -21.62 -12.50
C ASP A 117 17.64 -20.27 -13.10
N LEU A 118 16.65 -20.37 -14.00
CA LEU A 118 15.97 -19.22 -14.58
C LEU A 118 14.59 -19.10 -13.96
N ARG A 119 14.34 -17.97 -13.28
CA ARG A 119 13.09 -17.69 -12.54
C ARG A 119 12.48 -16.37 -12.96
N LEU A 120 11.17 -16.38 -13.15
CA LEU A 120 10.35 -15.18 -13.25
C LEU A 120 9.62 -14.99 -11.92
N ILE A 121 9.81 -13.83 -11.30
CA ILE A 121 9.13 -13.47 -10.05
C ILE A 121 8.17 -12.32 -10.36
N LEU A 122 6.91 -12.48 -10.02
CA LEU A 122 5.84 -11.50 -10.22
C LEU A 122 5.30 -11.07 -8.86
N ASN A 123 5.13 -9.76 -8.67
CA ASN A 123 4.56 -9.18 -7.46
C ASN A 123 3.35 -8.31 -7.83
N PRO A 124 2.15 -8.90 -8.02
CA PRO A 124 0.92 -8.15 -8.22
C PRO A 124 0.49 -7.47 -6.92
N PHE A 125 0.00 -6.25 -7.05
CA PHE A 125 -0.59 -5.47 -5.98
C PHE A 125 -1.83 -4.76 -6.47
N TYR A 126 -2.91 -4.85 -5.71
CA TYR A 126 -4.15 -4.13 -5.95
C TYR A 126 -4.71 -3.57 -4.65
N GLN A 127 -5.11 -2.32 -4.66
CA GLN A 127 -5.81 -1.65 -3.57
C GLN A 127 -7.08 -1.01 -4.11
N THR A 128 -8.18 -1.18 -3.41
CA THR A 128 -9.41 -0.45 -3.69
C THR A 128 -9.27 1.02 -3.28
N LYS A 129 -10.31 1.83 -3.53
CA LYS A 129 -10.35 3.22 -3.05
C LYS A 129 -10.06 3.31 -1.55
N ALA A 130 -9.22 4.26 -1.16
CA ALA A 130 -8.85 4.53 0.22
C ALA A 130 -9.06 6.03 0.55
N ILE A 131 -8.86 6.40 1.81
CA ILE A 131 -8.90 7.80 2.27
C ILE A 131 -7.65 8.17 3.06
N GLN A 132 -7.31 9.44 3.01
CA GLN A 132 -6.34 10.07 3.90
C GLN A 132 -6.82 11.49 4.24
N GLY A 133 -7.40 11.67 5.43
CA GLY A 133 -8.04 12.92 5.80
C GLY A 133 -9.11 13.32 4.78
N VAL A 134 -8.98 14.50 4.20
CA VAL A 134 -9.92 15.04 3.19
C VAL A 134 -9.71 14.47 1.78
N TYR A 135 -8.72 13.61 1.58
CA TYR A 135 -8.36 13.10 0.26
C TYR A 135 -8.91 11.70 0.01
N ASP A 136 -9.46 11.50 -1.18
CA ASP A 136 -9.73 10.20 -1.76
C ASP A 136 -8.51 9.74 -2.55
N ILE A 137 -8.12 8.49 -2.34
CA ILE A 137 -7.10 7.80 -3.11
C ILE A 137 -7.82 6.85 -4.06
N SER A 138 -7.58 6.99 -5.37
CA SER A 138 -8.18 6.10 -6.39
C SER A 138 -7.65 4.67 -6.23
N PRO A 139 -8.30 3.67 -6.83
CA PRO A 139 -7.76 2.32 -6.84
C PRO A 139 -6.35 2.30 -7.42
N ILE A 140 -5.50 1.48 -6.83
CA ILE A 140 -4.11 1.29 -7.24
C ILE A 140 -3.97 -0.13 -7.74
N PHE A 141 -3.42 -0.29 -8.94
CA PHE A 141 -2.92 -1.57 -9.42
C PHE A 141 -1.47 -1.40 -9.86
N SER A 142 -0.62 -2.27 -9.41
CA SER A 142 0.77 -2.35 -9.88
C SER A 142 1.20 -3.81 -10.01
N MET A 143 2.16 -4.06 -10.86
CA MET A 143 2.83 -5.34 -10.97
C MET A 143 4.31 -5.10 -11.19
N ASP A 144 5.10 -5.65 -10.29
CA ASP A 144 6.54 -5.72 -10.49
C ASP A 144 6.91 -7.08 -11.06
N ALA A 145 7.90 -7.11 -11.91
CA ALA A 145 8.44 -8.33 -12.46
C ALA A 145 9.96 -8.37 -12.30
N LYS A 146 10.47 -9.52 -11.94
CA LYS A 146 11.91 -9.77 -11.82
C LYS A 146 12.26 -11.04 -12.58
N LEU A 147 13.23 -10.94 -13.49
CA LEU A 147 13.84 -12.10 -14.10
C LEU A 147 15.19 -12.33 -13.43
N GLN A 148 15.40 -13.52 -12.95
CA GLN A 148 16.62 -13.94 -12.28
C GLN A 148 17.16 -15.20 -12.94
N TRP A 149 18.43 -15.15 -13.30
CA TRP A 149 19.16 -16.28 -13.84
C TRP A 149 20.45 -16.50 -13.07
N SER A 150 20.82 -17.78 -12.88
CA SER A 150 22.10 -18.17 -12.31
C SER A 150 22.71 -19.27 -13.16
N SER A 151 24.03 -19.20 -13.40
CA SER A 151 24.77 -20.26 -14.08
C SER A 151 24.83 -21.52 -13.22
N HIS A 152 25.01 -22.65 -13.85
CA HIS A 152 25.06 -23.97 -13.18
C HIS A 152 26.18 -24.06 -12.13
N ASP A 153 27.32 -23.42 -12.39
CA ASP A 153 28.47 -23.37 -11.49
C ASP A 153 28.38 -22.27 -10.41
N GLY A 154 27.28 -21.49 -10.41
CA GLY A 154 27.04 -20.40 -9.47
C GLY A 154 27.95 -19.18 -9.61
N ARG A 155 28.82 -19.14 -10.62
CA ARG A 155 29.77 -18.04 -10.81
C ARG A 155 29.18 -16.81 -11.44
N TRP A 156 28.10 -16.96 -12.19
CA TRP A 156 27.43 -15.88 -12.90
C TRP A 156 25.97 -15.80 -12.52
N GLY A 157 25.49 -14.60 -12.38
CA GLY A 157 24.08 -14.33 -12.16
C GLY A 157 23.65 -13.05 -12.85
N LEU A 158 22.45 -13.06 -13.41
CA LEU A 158 21.80 -11.90 -14.01
C LEU A 158 20.46 -11.66 -13.30
N ARG A 159 20.18 -10.40 -13.00
CA ARG A 159 18.91 -9.98 -12.44
C ARG A 159 18.40 -8.73 -13.15
N LEU A 160 17.22 -8.84 -13.75
CA LEU A 160 16.49 -7.72 -14.34
C LEU A 160 15.28 -7.43 -13.47
N ASN A 161 15.05 -6.18 -13.10
CA ASN A 161 13.91 -5.76 -12.30
C ASN A 161 13.13 -4.69 -13.07
N GLY A 162 11.83 -4.86 -13.15
CA GLY A 162 10.90 -3.86 -13.65
C GLY A 162 9.83 -3.60 -12.58
N ASN A 163 9.68 -2.36 -12.17
CA ASN A 163 8.64 -1.95 -11.24
C ASN A 163 7.48 -1.33 -12.02
N ASN A 164 6.25 -1.65 -11.57
CA ASN A 164 5.02 -1.16 -12.19
C ASN A 164 5.04 -1.32 -13.73
N ILE A 165 5.30 -2.54 -14.20
CA ILE A 165 5.53 -2.85 -15.62
C ILE A 165 4.37 -2.44 -16.55
N PHE A 166 3.17 -2.23 -16.01
CA PHE A 166 2.01 -1.72 -16.76
C PHE A 166 1.91 -0.20 -16.77
N ASN A 167 2.85 0.51 -16.14
CA ASN A 167 2.86 1.98 -16.04
C ASN A 167 1.55 2.56 -15.49
N ASN A 168 0.93 1.87 -14.55
CA ASN A 168 -0.30 2.35 -13.94
C ASN A 168 -0.03 3.54 -13.03
N LYS A 169 -0.97 4.47 -13.05
CA LYS A 169 -0.97 5.69 -12.24
C LYS A 169 -2.18 5.69 -11.32
N TYR A 170 -2.07 6.34 -10.18
CA TYR A 170 -3.22 6.57 -9.33
C TYR A 170 -3.38 8.04 -9.00
N ASP A 171 -4.61 8.42 -8.70
CA ASP A 171 -4.97 9.79 -8.40
C ASP A 171 -5.23 9.96 -6.91
N THR A 172 -4.81 11.08 -6.37
CA THR A 172 -5.23 11.59 -5.07
C THR A 172 -6.01 12.88 -5.29
N ARG A 173 -7.22 12.94 -4.80
CA ARG A 173 -8.12 14.09 -5.00
C ARG A 173 -8.74 14.54 -3.69
N SER A 174 -8.75 15.85 -3.43
CA SER A 174 -9.55 16.44 -2.37
C SER A 174 -11.06 16.33 -2.70
N VAL A 175 -11.86 16.04 -1.70
CA VAL A 175 -13.33 15.86 -1.85
C VAL A 175 -14.13 16.73 -0.89
N GLN A 176 -13.48 17.59 -0.13
CA GLN A 176 -14.14 18.39 0.90
C GLN A 176 -13.70 19.85 0.87
N GLY A 177 -14.66 20.75 1.09
CA GLY A 177 -14.43 22.19 1.12
C GLY A 177 -14.09 22.76 -0.26
N ASN A 178 -13.35 23.86 -0.28
CA ASN A 178 -12.85 24.54 -1.46
C ASN A 178 -11.50 23.99 -1.95
N GLN A 179 -11.10 22.80 -1.50
CA GLN A 179 -9.87 22.14 -1.92
C GLN A 179 -10.05 21.52 -3.31
N ASP A 180 -9.42 22.10 -4.31
CA ASP A 180 -9.35 21.55 -5.68
C ASP A 180 -7.93 21.09 -5.99
N TYR A 181 -7.48 20.06 -5.24
CA TYR A 181 -6.16 19.49 -5.41
C TYR A 181 -6.25 18.07 -5.96
N ARG A 182 -5.56 17.83 -7.05
CA ARG A 182 -5.44 16.51 -7.66
C ARG A 182 -3.99 16.23 -8.02
N MET A 183 -3.48 15.10 -7.57
CA MET A 183 -2.14 14.64 -7.86
C MET A 183 -2.18 13.27 -8.55
N LYS A 184 -1.46 13.15 -9.65
CA LYS A 184 -1.18 11.87 -10.32
C LYS A 184 0.17 11.35 -9.89
N ILE A 185 0.21 10.12 -9.41
CA ILE A 185 1.43 9.48 -8.92
C ILE A 185 1.79 8.32 -9.85
N ASN A 186 3.04 8.31 -10.28
CA ASN A 186 3.61 7.27 -11.11
C ASN A 186 4.92 6.79 -10.49
N TYR A 187 5.03 5.49 -10.28
CA TYR A 187 6.23 4.83 -9.75
C TYR A 187 6.79 3.87 -10.79
N ASN A 188 7.51 4.41 -11.76
CA ASN A 188 8.22 3.58 -12.73
C ASN A 188 9.71 3.61 -12.44
N TRP A 189 10.26 2.48 -12.04
CA TRP A 189 11.69 2.26 -11.85
C TRP A 189 12.09 0.98 -12.55
N ALA A 190 13.11 1.04 -13.36
CA ALA A 190 13.79 -0.12 -13.88
C ALA A 190 15.24 -0.13 -13.37
N SER A 191 15.73 -1.29 -12.95
CA SER A 191 17.12 -1.48 -12.56
C SER A 191 17.65 -2.79 -13.12
N VAL A 192 18.91 -2.78 -13.48
CA VAL A 192 19.69 -3.92 -14.00
C VAL A 192 20.69 -4.37 -12.94
#